data_f560e1c3f0937d2fb1ec59486bfb6d29
#
_entry.id   f560e1c3f0937d2fb1ec59486bfb6d29
#
_cell.length_a   1.000
_cell.length_b   1.000
_cell.length_c   1.000
_cell.angle_alpha   90.00
_cell.angle_beta   90.00
_cell.angle_gamma   90.00
#
_symmetry.space_group_name_H-M   'P 1'
#
loop_
_entity.id
_entity.type
_entity.pdbx_description
1 polymer ?
#
loop_
_entity_poly.entity_id
_entity_poly.type
_entity_poly.pdbx_seq_one_letter_code
_entity_poly.pdbx_strand_id
1 'polypeptide(L)'
;GYAPVLYCADCGWKSECRHCSAFRVFHKGDRTLRCHHCGATERVPRVCPGCGNADIAPLGRGTEQLVERLAEHLAHLRHPDGQPVRIARIDADTTRLKGALQEQLDAVHRGDVDVLVGTQMVAKGHDFRRITLVAAIEADSALFSSDFRAPERLFALLMQAAGRAGRSGEHGPSEMLVQTFHPAHPLFEALKRHDYPAFAANELAERESAGLPPFSHQALLRADAREQATAQAFLSAARSTVQAWLADEEGGPEALAEVTLYPAVPMSLHKVADVERAQMLIESPSRKHLHRVLARLHTVLHTLRGAPEHKGLIRWLVDVDPQATGLVSPRILPGRMAYRQVRLALCKLPVESVSPAR
;
A
#
# COMPACT_ATOMS: atom_id res chain seq x y z
N GLY A 1 -7.30 13.15 -2.97
CA GLY A 1 -8.64 13.34 -2.39
C GLY A 1 -8.62 13.89 -0.98
N TYR A 2 -9.81 14.27 -0.47
CA TYR A 2 -9.95 14.89 0.87
C TYR A 2 -9.97 13.84 2.00
N ALA A 3 -10.75 12.79 1.84
CA ALA A 3 -10.81 11.68 2.78
C ALA A 3 -11.00 10.34 2.04
N PRO A 4 -10.40 9.25 2.52
CA PRO A 4 -10.50 7.94 1.89
C PRO A 4 -11.92 7.37 1.91
N VAL A 5 -12.78 7.80 2.84
CA VAL A 5 -14.15 7.33 2.96
C VAL A 5 -15.06 8.40 3.58
N LEU A 6 -16.33 8.47 3.18
CA LEU A 6 -17.40 9.09 3.95
C LEU A 6 -18.12 8.04 4.79
N TYR A 7 -18.53 8.44 5.98
CA TYR A 7 -19.06 7.58 7.01
C TYR A 7 -20.27 8.24 7.70
N CYS A 8 -21.29 7.46 8.02
CA CYS A 8 -22.42 7.87 8.86
C CYS A 8 -22.26 7.24 10.25
N ALA A 9 -22.22 8.07 11.29
CA ALA A 9 -22.02 7.60 12.67
C ALA A 9 -23.23 6.80 13.18
N ASP A 10 -24.46 7.11 12.73
CA ASP A 10 -25.68 6.51 13.23
C ASP A 10 -25.91 5.07 12.74
N CYS A 11 -25.74 4.82 11.44
CA CYS A 11 -26.02 3.51 10.88
C CYS A 11 -24.78 2.76 10.40
N GLY A 12 -23.59 3.36 10.50
CA GLY A 12 -22.34 2.74 10.07
C GLY A 12 -22.15 2.72 8.54
N TRP A 13 -23.03 3.36 7.76
CA TRP A 13 -22.86 3.45 6.31
C TRP A 13 -21.51 4.04 5.94
N LYS A 14 -20.91 3.49 4.88
CA LYS A 14 -19.64 3.95 4.30
C LYS A 14 -19.79 4.10 2.79
N SER A 15 -18.99 4.99 2.20
CA SER A 15 -19.00 5.26 0.76
C SER A 15 -18.37 4.10 -0.04
N GLU A 16 -18.94 2.89 0.06
CA GLU A 16 -18.52 1.69 -0.69
C GLU A 16 -18.77 1.85 -2.19
N CYS A 17 -17.86 1.34 -3.01
CA CYS A 17 -18.03 1.28 -4.44
C CYS A 17 -18.98 0.12 -4.81
N ARG A 18 -19.90 0.35 -5.77
CA ARG A 18 -20.81 -0.71 -6.25
C ARG A 18 -20.10 -1.76 -7.10
N HIS A 19 -19.01 -1.38 -7.76
CA HIS A 19 -18.26 -2.21 -8.70
C HIS A 19 -16.98 -2.82 -8.11
N CYS A 20 -16.57 -2.36 -6.91
CA CYS A 20 -15.33 -2.79 -6.27
C CYS A 20 -15.56 -3.03 -4.79
N SER A 21 -14.81 -3.94 -4.18
CA SER A 21 -14.75 -4.11 -2.73
C SER A 21 -13.86 -3.06 -2.05
N ALA A 22 -14.00 -1.81 -2.46
CA ALA A 22 -13.22 -0.68 -1.98
C ALA A 22 -14.14 0.51 -1.66
N PHE A 23 -13.63 1.43 -0.86
CA PHE A 23 -14.32 2.69 -0.61
C PHE A 23 -14.05 3.71 -1.72
N ARG A 24 -15.05 4.57 -1.94
CA ARG A 24 -14.91 5.72 -2.81
C ARG A 24 -14.35 6.89 -2.01
N VAL A 25 -13.29 7.47 -2.52
CA VAL A 25 -12.59 8.61 -1.94
C VAL A 25 -13.42 9.88 -2.12
N PHE A 26 -13.56 10.63 -1.05
CA PHE A 26 -14.24 11.93 -1.08
C PHE A 26 -13.30 13.01 -1.61
N HIS A 27 -13.77 13.76 -2.60
CA HIS A 27 -13.15 14.95 -3.18
C HIS A 27 -13.99 16.17 -2.80
N LYS A 28 -13.44 17.06 -1.95
CA LYS A 28 -14.17 18.21 -1.40
C LYS A 28 -14.41 19.27 -2.46
N GLY A 29 -13.43 19.53 -3.31
CA GLY A 29 -13.45 20.61 -4.30
C GLY A 29 -14.64 20.52 -5.28
N ASP A 30 -14.96 19.33 -5.77
CA ASP A 30 -16.09 19.09 -6.70
C ASP A 30 -17.25 18.31 -6.07
N ARG A 31 -17.17 18.01 -4.76
CA ARG A 31 -18.16 17.28 -3.97
C ARG A 31 -18.52 15.93 -4.59
N THR A 32 -17.50 15.16 -5.00
CA THR A 32 -17.66 13.83 -5.59
C THR A 32 -17.06 12.72 -4.74
N LEU A 33 -17.59 11.51 -4.94
CA LEU A 33 -17.06 10.24 -4.44
C LEU A 33 -16.47 9.48 -5.63
N ARG A 34 -15.17 9.17 -5.62
CA ARG A 34 -14.48 8.49 -6.72
C ARG A 34 -13.84 7.19 -6.28
N CYS A 35 -14.07 6.14 -7.03
CA CYS A 35 -13.33 4.89 -6.85
C CYS A 35 -12.03 4.94 -7.66
N HIS A 36 -10.88 4.82 -6.98
CA HIS A 36 -9.58 4.84 -7.64
C HIS A 36 -9.22 3.53 -8.35
N HIS A 37 -10.05 2.48 -8.20
CA HIS A 37 -9.82 1.19 -8.85
C HIS A 37 -10.56 1.04 -10.18
N CYS A 38 -11.83 1.45 -10.25
CA CYS A 38 -12.62 1.35 -11.48
C CYS A 38 -12.98 2.72 -12.11
N GLY A 39 -12.65 3.83 -11.45
CA GLY A 39 -12.94 5.17 -11.94
C GLY A 39 -14.39 5.64 -11.73
N ALA A 40 -15.28 4.81 -11.17
CA ALA A 40 -16.66 5.20 -10.92
C ALA A 40 -16.73 6.45 -10.05
N THR A 41 -17.53 7.44 -10.50
CA THR A 41 -17.67 8.74 -9.85
C THR A 41 -19.15 9.04 -9.63
N GLU A 42 -19.50 9.45 -8.41
CA GLU A 42 -20.83 9.89 -8.03
C GLU A 42 -20.76 11.18 -7.22
N ARG A 43 -21.85 11.94 -7.19
CA ARG A 43 -21.96 13.10 -6.29
C ARG A 43 -22.09 12.63 -4.84
N VAL A 44 -21.58 13.41 -3.91
CA VAL A 44 -21.79 13.19 -2.48
C VAL A 44 -23.31 13.26 -2.20
N PRO A 45 -23.90 12.24 -1.56
CA PRO A 45 -25.31 12.26 -1.21
C PRO A 45 -25.59 13.37 -0.19
N ARG A 46 -26.78 13.97 -0.26
CA ARG A 46 -27.20 15.04 0.68
C ARG A 46 -27.54 14.49 2.05
N VAL A 47 -28.01 13.24 2.09
CA VAL A 47 -28.33 12.49 3.29
C VAL A 47 -27.77 11.09 3.19
N CYS A 48 -27.59 10.42 4.31
CA CYS A 48 -27.10 9.04 4.35
C CYS A 48 -28.03 8.11 3.57
N PRO A 49 -27.53 7.37 2.57
CA PRO A 49 -28.35 6.40 1.83
C PRO A 49 -28.88 5.24 2.66
N GLY A 50 -28.29 4.98 3.85
CA GLY A 50 -28.70 3.90 4.73
C GLY A 50 -29.81 4.28 5.72
N CYS A 51 -29.78 5.49 6.30
CA CYS A 51 -30.72 5.89 7.36
C CYS A 51 -31.34 7.28 7.18
N GLY A 52 -30.98 8.04 6.13
CA GLY A 52 -31.52 9.36 5.89
C GLY A 52 -30.90 10.50 6.73
N ASN A 53 -29.96 10.21 7.66
CA ASN A 53 -29.31 11.24 8.43
C ASN A 53 -28.51 12.19 7.53
N ALA A 54 -28.56 13.50 7.82
CA ALA A 54 -27.83 14.52 7.08
C ALA A 54 -26.35 14.59 7.48
N ASP A 55 -25.96 14.04 8.64
CA ASP A 55 -24.58 14.08 9.15
C ASP A 55 -23.75 12.92 8.61
N ILE A 56 -23.12 13.14 7.45
CA ILE A 56 -22.15 12.24 6.85
C ILE A 56 -20.78 12.87 6.94
N ALA A 57 -19.89 12.28 7.73
CA ALA A 57 -18.57 12.83 8.04
C ALA A 57 -17.45 12.16 7.21
N PRO A 58 -16.38 12.90 6.88
CA PRO A 58 -15.17 12.32 6.31
C PRO A 58 -14.41 11.53 7.39
N LEU A 59 -13.97 10.31 7.05
CA LEU A 59 -13.16 9.45 7.91
C LEU A 59 -11.79 9.21 7.24
N GLY A 60 -10.72 9.41 8.02
CA GLY A 60 -9.33 9.36 7.55
C GLY A 60 -8.87 10.69 6.94
N ARG A 61 -7.60 10.76 6.57
CA ARG A 61 -6.96 11.97 6.06
C ARG A 61 -6.47 11.77 4.65
N GLY A 62 -6.84 12.67 3.75
CA GLY A 62 -6.29 12.73 2.39
C GLY A 62 -5.33 13.91 2.22
N THR A 63 -4.60 13.91 1.11
CA THR A 63 -3.66 14.99 0.75
C THR A 63 -4.31 16.35 0.66
N GLU A 64 -5.57 16.43 0.21
CA GLU A 64 -6.35 17.68 0.12
C GLU A 64 -6.64 18.26 1.50
N GLN A 65 -7.08 17.42 2.45
CA GLN A 65 -7.29 17.84 3.84
C GLN A 65 -5.99 18.30 4.51
N LEU A 66 -4.87 17.62 4.21
CA LEU A 66 -3.57 18.01 4.74
C LEU A 66 -3.15 19.39 4.23
N VAL A 67 -3.35 19.67 2.95
CA VAL A 67 -3.08 20.99 2.36
C VAL A 67 -3.92 22.09 3.03
N GLU A 68 -5.23 21.86 3.23
CA GLU A 68 -6.09 22.82 3.91
C GLU A 68 -5.59 23.14 5.33
N ARG A 69 -5.29 22.10 6.11
CA ARG A 69 -4.78 22.28 7.48
C ARG A 69 -3.44 23.00 7.52
N LEU A 70 -2.53 22.67 6.59
CA LEU A 70 -1.26 23.38 6.49
C LEU A 70 -1.47 24.84 6.12
N ALA A 71 -2.37 25.15 5.18
CA ALA A 71 -2.69 26.52 4.81
C ALA A 71 -3.27 27.31 6.01
N GLU A 72 -4.13 26.72 6.82
CA GLU A 72 -4.64 27.34 8.04
C GLU A 72 -3.53 27.58 9.07
N HIS A 73 -2.68 26.59 9.33
CA HIS A 73 -1.60 26.69 10.31
C HIS A 73 -0.51 27.68 9.89
N LEU A 74 -0.21 27.76 8.60
CA LEU A 74 0.82 28.63 8.04
C LEU A 74 0.28 29.99 7.59
N ALA A 75 -1.02 30.27 7.78
CA ALA A 75 -1.68 31.50 7.33
C ALA A 75 -1.08 32.79 7.91
N HIS A 76 -0.41 32.71 9.07
CA HIS A 76 0.24 33.84 9.72
C HIS A 76 1.67 34.09 9.18
N LEU A 77 2.26 33.16 8.47
CA LEU A 77 3.60 33.28 7.91
C LEU A 77 3.57 34.00 6.57
N ARG A 78 4.60 34.83 6.33
CA ARG A 78 4.79 35.58 5.10
C ARG A 78 6.25 35.49 4.66
N HIS A 79 6.46 35.52 3.35
CA HIS A 79 7.77 35.81 2.78
C HIS A 79 8.23 37.23 3.10
N PRO A 80 9.52 37.53 2.95
CA PRO A 80 10.04 38.90 3.10
C PRO A 80 9.37 39.92 2.16
N ASP A 81 8.85 39.47 1.03
CA ASP A 81 8.08 40.27 0.05
C ASP A 81 6.58 40.40 0.41
N GLY A 82 6.16 39.84 1.55
CA GLY A 82 4.77 39.88 2.03
C GLY A 82 3.85 38.82 1.45
N GLN A 83 4.32 37.99 0.53
CA GLN A 83 3.51 36.91 -0.07
C GLN A 83 3.24 35.79 0.94
N PRO A 84 2.08 35.11 0.87
CA PRO A 84 1.79 33.95 1.70
C PRO A 84 2.66 32.74 1.32
N VAL A 85 2.78 31.80 2.26
CA VAL A 85 3.42 30.48 2.03
C VAL A 85 2.68 29.74 0.89
N ARG A 86 3.41 29.30 -0.10
CA ARG A 86 2.90 28.63 -1.30
C ARG A 86 2.93 27.11 -1.10
N ILE A 87 1.75 26.49 -1.03
CA ILE A 87 1.59 25.06 -0.82
C ILE A 87 1.13 24.40 -2.11
N ALA A 88 1.90 23.43 -2.61
CA ALA A 88 1.53 22.61 -3.76
C ALA A 88 1.19 21.18 -3.34
N ARG A 89 0.36 20.51 -4.17
CA ARG A 89 -0.03 19.11 -3.97
C ARG A 89 0.26 18.29 -5.23
N ILE A 90 1.00 17.19 -5.05
CA ILE A 90 1.28 16.20 -6.11
C ILE A 90 0.75 14.84 -5.69
N ASP A 91 -0.33 14.41 -6.31
CA ASP A 91 -0.92 13.08 -6.14
C ASP A 91 -1.55 12.59 -7.46
N ALA A 92 -2.10 11.37 -7.44
CA ALA A 92 -2.72 10.77 -8.64
C ALA A 92 -3.88 11.60 -9.22
N ASP A 93 -4.53 12.46 -8.43
CA ASP A 93 -5.63 13.30 -8.89
C ASP A 93 -5.12 14.55 -9.61
N THR A 94 -4.06 15.17 -9.08
CA THR A 94 -3.49 16.40 -9.63
C THR A 94 -2.61 16.15 -10.88
N THR A 95 -2.20 14.90 -11.10
CA THR A 95 -1.30 14.51 -12.20
C THR A 95 -1.98 13.75 -13.34
N ARG A 96 -3.32 13.73 -13.39
CA ARG A 96 -4.08 13.00 -14.43
C ARG A 96 -3.91 13.53 -15.83
N LEU A 97 -3.75 14.83 -15.98
CA LEU A 97 -3.56 15.47 -17.29
C LEU A 97 -2.11 15.28 -17.77
N LYS A 98 -1.95 15.02 -19.07
CA LYS A 98 -0.63 14.87 -19.69
C LYS A 98 0.16 16.18 -19.49
N GLY A 99 1.36 16.06 -18.94
CA GLY A 99 2.24 17.20 -18.65
C GLY A 99 2.05 17.86 -17.29
N ALA A 100 0.92 17.67 -16.60
CA ALA A 100 0.65 18.32 -15.31
C ALA A 100 1.68 17.96 -14.22
N LEU A 101 2.17 16.72 -14.19
CA LEU A 101 3.24 16.33 -13.27
C LEU A 101 4.52 17.12 -13.52
N GLN A 102 4.93 17.22 -14.79
CA GLN A 102 6.16 17.94 -15.16
C GLN A 102 6.07 19.43 -14.81
N GLU A 103 4.94 20.07 -15.12
CA GLU A 103 4.71 21.47 -14.78
C GLU A 103 4.80 21.74 -13.27
N GLN A 104 4.18 20.86 -12.45
CA GLN A 104 4.26 20.97 -10.99
C GLN A 104 5.68 20.77 -10.46
N LEU A 105 6.42 19.82 -11.01
CA LEU A 105 7.82 19.58 -10.66
C LEU A 105 8.72 20.77 -11.06
N ASP A 106 8.50 21.34 -12.23
CA ASP A 106 9.24 22.52 -12.68
C ASP A 106 8.98 23.72 -11.76
N ALA A 107 7.74 23.90 -11.28
CA ALA A 107 7.42 24.94 -10.29
C ALA A 107 8.18 24.74 -8.96
N VAL A 108 8.28 23.49 -8.49
CA VAL A 108 9.10 23.17 -7.30
C VAL A 108 10.58 23.46 -7.54
N HIS A 109 11.12 23.10 -8.70
CA HIS A 109 12.52 23.34 -9.04
C HIS A 109 12.85 24.83 -9.17
N ARG A 110 11.94 25.66 -9.71
CA ARG A 110 12.10 27.13 -9.77
C ARG A 110 12.04 27.79 -8.39
N GLY A 111 11.51 27.08 -7.37
CA GLY A 111 11.28 27.62 -6.04
C GLY A 111 9.96 28.41 -5.91
N ASP A 112 8.99 28.12 -6.79
CA ASP A 112 7.64 28.71 -6.73
C ASP A 112 6.77 28.05 -5.67
N VAL A 113 7.28 27.00 -5.00
CA VAL A 113 6.60 26.20 -3.98
C VAL A 113 7.44 26.13 -2.72
N ASP A 114 6.83 26.42 -1.58
CA ASP A 114 7.50 26.40 -0.27
C ASP A 114 7.21 25.11 0.50
N VAL A 115 6.00 24.57 0.34
CA VAL A 115 5.58 23.30 0.95
C VAL A 115 4.98 22.40 -0.13
N LEU A 116 5.57 21.23 -0.30
CA LEU A 116 5.08 20.21 -1.21
C LEU A 116 4.41 19.08 -0.44
N VAL A 117 3.13 18.85 -0.68
CA VAL A 117 2.36 17.73 -0.14
C VAL A 117 2.18 16.68 -1.21
N GLY A 118 2.51 15.43 -0.90
CA GLY A 118 2.36 14.36 -1.89
C GLY A 118 2.28 12.98 -1.29
N THR A 119 2.07 12.00 -2.17
CA THR A 119 2.14 10.58 -1.84
C THR A 119 3.53 10.03 -2.17
N GLN A 120 3.73 8.71 -2.08
CA GLN A 120 4.99 8.04 -2.42
C GLN A 120 5.56 8.42 -3.81
N MET A 121 4.72 8.95 -4.72
CA MET A 121 5.17 9.42 -6.05
C MET A 121 6.23 10.52 -5.95
N VAL A 122 6.12 11.41 -4.96
CA VAL A 122 7.06 12.53 -4.77
C VAL A 122 8.42 12.03 -4.29
N ALA A 123 8.48 10.94 -3.54
CA ALA A 123 9.73 10.37 -3.05
C ALA A 123 10.56 9.67 -4.13
N LYS A 124 9.94 9.29 -5.27
CA LYS A 124 10.59 8.51 -6.33
C LYS A 124 10.98 9.38 -7.54
N GLY A 125 12.25 9.31 -7.95
CA GLY A 125 12.69 9.76 -9.28
C GLY A 125 12.95 11.25 -9.46
N HIS A 126 12.70 12.12 -8.47
CA HIS A 126 12.86 13.57 -8.61
C HIS A 126 13.98 14.11 -7.72
N ASP A 127 14.80 15.01 -8.23
CA ASP A 127 15.90 15.62 -7.49
C ASP A 127 15.51 17.05 -7.05
N PHE A 128 15.11 17.17 -5.78
CA PHE A 128 14.71 18.46 -5.20
C PHE A 128 15.88 19.07 -4.42
N ARG A 129 16.65 19.95 -5.06
CA ARG A 129 17.87 20.53 -4.46
C ARG A 129 17.62 21.51 -3.30
N ARG A 130 16.40 22.02 -3.17
CA ARG A 130 16.05 23.08 -2.19
C ARG A 130 15.28 22.55 -0.99
N ILE A 131 15.04 21.24 -0.89
CA ILE A 131 14.33 20.68 0.25
C ILE A 131 15.26 20.59 1.46
N THR A 132 14.88 21.27 2.54
CA THR A 132 15.57 21.24 3.83
C THR A 132 14.84 20.41 4.88
N LEU A 133 13.54 20.15 4.69
CA LEU A 133 12.73 19.38 5.60
C LEU A 133 11.86 18.37 4.83
N VAL A 134 11.89 17.10 5.24
CA VAL A 134 10.97 16.06 4.80
C VAL A 134 10.19 15.55 5.99
N ALA A 135 8.84 15.49 5.88
CA ALA A 135 7.99 14.94 6.91
C ALA A 135 7.21 13.73 6.36
N ALA A 136 7.39 12.55 6.97
CA ALA A 136 6.60 11.37 6.70
C ALA A 136 5.47 11.25 7.73
N ILE A 137 4.22 11.27 7.25
CA ILE A 137 3.01 11.25 8.09
C ILE A 137 2.36 9.87 8.03
N GLU A 138 1.87 9.37 9.17
CA GLU A 138 1.16 8.08 9.29
C GLU A 138 2.01 6.87 8.85
N ALA A 139 3.30 6.81 9.25
CA ALA A 139 4.19 5.71 8.91
C ALA A 139 3.74 4.36 9.48
N ASP A 140 2.98 4.35 10.58
CA ASP A 140 2.57 3.13 11.29
C ASP A 140 1.66 2.22 10.48
N SER A 141 0.85 2.77 9.57
CA SER A 141 -0.01 1.98 8.68
C SER A 141 0.79 1.05 7.75
N ALA A 142 1.99 1.47 7.35
CA ALA A 142 2.91 0.65 6.58
C ALA A 142 3.71 -0.31 7.48
N LEU A 143 4.09 0.14 8.69
CA LEU A 143 4.88 -0.66 9.63
C LEU A 143 4.13 -1.91 10.09
N PHE A 144 2.82 -1.79 10.39
CA PHE A 144 1.97 -2.87 10.89
C PHE A 144 1.08 -3.51 9.81
N SER A 145 1.52 -3.49 8.57
CA SER A 145 0.87 -4.23 7.49
C SER A 145 1.05 -5.74 7.68
N SER A 146 0.05 -6.53 7.27
CA SER A 146 0.15 -7.99 7.23
C SER A 146 1.11 -8.53 6.17
N ASP A 147 1.61 -7.67 5.29
CA ASP A 147 2.62 -8.04 4.30
C ASP A 147 4.02 -7.98 4.94
N PHE A 148 4.69 -9.13 5.02
CA PHE A 148 6.02 -9.23 5.64
C PHE A 148 7.10 -8.34 4.99
N ARG A 149 6.87 -7.86 3.77
CA ARG A 149 7.78 -6.91 3.08
C ARG A 149 7.46 -5.44 3.37
N ALA A 150 6.42 -5.16 4.15
CA ALA A 150 6.01 -3.78 4.40
C ALA A 150 7.06 -2.98 5.19
N PRO A 151 7.74 -3.52 6.23
CA PRO A 151 8.83 -2.82 6.90
C PRO A 151 10.00 -2.50 5.95
N GLU A 152 10.39 -3.46 5.10
CA GLU A 152 11.44 -3.27 4.08
C GLU A 152 11.08 -2.14 3.10
N ARG A 153 9.83 -2.13 2.61
CA ARG A 153 9.35 -1.05 1.72
C ARG A 153 9.28 0.30 2.42
N LEU A 154 8.86 0.31 3.69
CA LEU A 154 8.82 1.54 4.49
C LEU A 154 10.23 2.09 4.70
N PHE A 155 11.17 1.25 5.12
CA PHE A 155 12.56 1.65 5.31
C PHE A 155 13.15 2.23 4.03
N ALA A 156 13.02 1.53 2.91
CA ALA A 156 13.51 1.99 1.61
C ALA A 156 12.86 3.33 1.18
N LEU A 157 11.55 3.49 1.39
CA LEU A 157 10.84 4.74 1.10
C LEU A 157 11.36 5.90 1.96
N LEU A 158 11.52 5.68 3.25
CA LEU A 158 11.99 6.71 4.18
C LEU A 158 13.45 7.09 3.89
N MET A 159 14.32 6.12 3.59
CA MET A 159 15.69 6.38 3.14
C MET A 159 15.73 7.19 1.84
N GLN A 160 14.89 6.86 0.86
CA GLN A 160 14.79 7.63 -0.38
C GLN A 160 14.31 9.06 -0.12
N ALA A 161 13.32 9.23 0.76
CA ALA A 161 12.79 10.53 1.12
C ALA A 161 13.84 11.38 1.87
N ALA A 162 14.55 10.78 2.84
CA ALA A 162 15.66 11.42 3.54
C ALA A 162 16.78 11.89 2.60
N GLY A 163 17.14 11.04 1.63
CA GLY A 163 18.14 11.37 0.61
C GLY A 163 17.72 12.47 -0.40
N ARG A 164 16.49 13.01 -0.32
CA ARG A 164 16.05 14.17 -1.09
C ARG A 164 16.31 15.49 -0.39
N ALA A 165 16.48 15.49 0.93
CA ALA A 165 16.82 16.68 1.69
C ALA A 165 18.34 16.97 1.63
N GLY A 166 18.74 18.23 1.50
CA GLY A 166 20.11 18.70 1.72
C GLY A 166 21.14 18.42 0.65
N ARG A 167 20.76 18.06 -0.56
CA ARG A 167 21.73 17.72 -1.62
C ARG A 167 22.63 18.86 -2.09
N SER A 168 22.21 20.11 -1.93
CA SER A 168 23.01 21.26 -2.40
C SER A 168 24.01 21.81 -1.38
N GLY A 169 23.87 21.47 -0.11
CA GLY A 169 24.72 22.04 0.96
C GLY A 169 24.56 23.55 1.18
N GLU A 170 23.89 24.25 0.25
CA GLU A 170 23.76 25.72 0.23
C GLU A 170 22.74 26.27 1.23
N HIS A 171 21.82 25.42 1.71
CA HIS A 171 20.66 25.85 2.53
C HIS A 171 20.70 25.36 3.98
N GLY A 172 21.87 24.93 4.48
CA GLY A 172 22.03 24.48 5.85
C GLY A 172 21.69 23.00 6.08
N PRO A 173 21.65 22.57 7.34
CA PRO A 173 21.35 21.17 7.69
C PRO A 173 19.92 20.81 7.31
N SER A 174 19.77 19.63 6.74
CA SER A 174 18.46 19.08 6.36
C SER A 174 17.96 18.11 7.40
N GLU A 175 16.66 18.10 7.60
CA GLU A 175 16.02 17.24 8.59
C GLU A 175 14.94 16.35 7.95
N MET A 176 14.77 15.15 8.50
CA MET A 176 13.61 14.30 8.24
C MET A 176 12.85 14.06 9.53
N LEU A 177 11.54 14.27 9.49
CA LEU A 177 10.61 13.98 10.58
C LEU A 177 9.74 12.78 10.22
N VAL A 178 9.62 11.81 11.11
CA VAL A 178 8.69 10.68 10.94
C VAL A 178 7.66 10.72 12.06
N GLN A 179 6.39 10.84 11.68
CA GLN A 179 5.29 10.77 12.62
C GLN A 179 4.95 9.30 12.89
N THR A 180 5.10 8.86 14.14
CA THR A 180 4.84 7.48 14.57
C THR A 180 4.41 7.42 16.04
N PHE A 181 3.61 6.42 16.41
CA PHE A 181 3.32 6.06 17.79
C PHE A 181 4.38 5.12 18.39
N HIS A 182 5.32 4.63 17.57
CA HIS A 182 6.35 3.65 17.95
C HIS A 182 7.78 4.16 17.68
N PRO A 183 8.19 5.29 18.27
CA PRO A 183 9.48 5.93 17.95
C PRO A 183 10.71 5.08 18.32
N ALA A 184 10.55 4.13 19.24
CA ALA A 184 11.61 3.19 19.65
C ALA A 184 11.65 1.89 18.83
N HIS A 185 10.84 1.77 17.76
CA HIS A 185 10.86 0.58 16.91
C HIS A 185 12.23 0.41 16.23
N PRO A 186 12.79 -0.82 16.16
CA PRO A 186 14.12 -1.07 15.60
C PRO A 186 14.35 -0.50 14.20
N LEU A 187 13.30 -0.49 13.36
CA LEU A 187 13.34 0.13 12.04
C LEU A 187 13.73 1.61 12.12
N PHE A 188 13.09 2.38 13.01
CA PHE A 188 13.37 3.82 13.13
C PHE A 188 14.73 4.07 13.79
N GLU A 189 15.17 3.21 14.71
CA GLU A 189 16.51 3.31 15.29
C GLU A 189 17.61 3.05 14.25
N ALA A 190 17.43 2.07 13.37
CA ALA A 190 18.33 1.83 12.26
C ALA A 190 18.31 2.98 11.24
N LEU A 191 17.11 3.52 10.95
CA LEU A 191 16.92 4.65 10.03
C LEU A 191 17.65 5.90 10.52
N LYS A 192 17.60 6.22 11.83
CA LYS A 192 18.32 7.35 12.44
C LYS A 192 19.83 7.28 12.22
N ARG A 193 20.40 6.08 12.20
CA ARG A 193 21.82 5.84 12.00
C ARG A 193 22.20 5.59 10.55
N HIS A 194 21.23 5.61 9.62
CA HIS A 194 21.42 5.17 8.24
C HIS A 194 22.00 3.74 8.14
N ASP A 195 21.68 2.90 9.13
CA ASP A 195 22.24 1.57 9.30
C ASP A 195 21.34 0.52 8.62
N TYR A 196 21.43 0.44 7.28
CA TYR A 196 20.73 -0.59 6.52
C TYR A 196 21.17 -2.02 6.88
N PRO A 197 22.47 -2.30 7.11
CA PRO A 197 22.89 -3.64 7.52
C PRO A 197 22.23 -4.11 8.81
N ALA A 198 22.13 -3.28 9.85
CA ALA A 198 21.44 -3.63 11.09
C ALA A 198 19.94 -3.85 10.88
N PHE A 199 19.28 -3.00 10.09
CA PHE A 199 17.88 -3.20 9.70
C PHE A 199 17.70 -4.54 8.98
N ALA A 200 18.51 -4.82 7.95
CA ALA A 200 18.41 -6.04 7.16
C ALA A 200 18.67 -7.31 8.00
N ALA A 201 19.62 -7.25 8.94
CA ALA A 201 19.90 -8.38 9.83
C ALA A 201 18.69 -8.71 10.74
N ASN A 202 18.03 -7.70 11.31
CA ASN A 202 16.83 -7.89 12.10
C ASN A 202 15.68 -8.48 11.27
N GLU A 203 15.40 -7.92 10.10
CA GLU A 203 14.36 -8.43 9.20
C GLU A 203 14.62 -9.88 8.78
N LEU A 204 15.87 -10.24 8.48
CA LEU A 204 16.23 -11.61 8.12
C LEU A 204 16.05 -12.57 9.29
N ALA A 205 16.44 -12.20 10.50
CA ALA A 205 16.24 -13.04 11.69
C ALA A 205 14.75 -13.29 11.98
N GLU A 206 13.90 -12.26 11.85
CA GLU A 206 12.45 -12.41 11.99
C GLU A 206 11.86 -13.31 10.91
N ARG A 207 12.29 -13.16 9.66
CA ARG A 207 11.83 -13.99 8.54
C ARG A 207 12.29 -15.44 8.67
N GLU A 208 13.50 -15.67 9.12
CA GLU A 208 14.02 -17.02 9.37
C GLU A 208 13.19 -17.72 10.45
N SER A 209 12.94 -17.06 11.57
CA SER A 209 12.13 -17.61 12.67
C SER A 209 10.69 -17.90 12.26
N ALA A 210 10.14 -17.14 11.30
CA ALA A 210 8.79 -17.30 10.80
C ALA A 210 8.70 -18.19 9.53
N GLY A 211 9.82 -18.72 9.01
CA GLY A 211 9.85 -19.50 7.79
C GLY A 211 9.42 -18.70 6.55
N LEU A 212 9.66 -17.38 6.53
CA LEU A 212 9.29 -16.50 5.42
C LEU A 212 10.43 -16.34 4.40
N PRO A 213 10.16 -15.91 3.16
CA PRO A 213 11.21 -15.63 2.20
C PRO A 213 12.29 -14.66 2.74
N PRO A 214 13.60 -14.94 2.50
CA PRO A 214 14.18 -15.88 1.55
C PRO A 214 14.36 -17.32 2.06
N PHE A 215 13.97 -17.64 3.29
CA PHE A 215 14.12 -18.98 3.89
C PHE A 215 13.03 -19.97 3.42
N SER A 216 11.98 -19.49 2.80
CA SER A 216 11.03 -20.26 2.01
C SER A 216 10.85 -19.64 0.62
N HIS A 217 10.18 -20.37 -0.27
CA HIS A 217 9.85 -19.95 -1.62
C HIS A 217 8.34 -19.98 -1.78
N GLN A 218 7.80 -18.91 -2.34
CA GLN A 218 6.37 -18.73 -2.46
C GLN A 218 5.93 -18.56 -3.90
N ALA A 219 4.75 -19.09 -4.22
CA ALA A 219 4.03 -18.76 -5.43
C ALA A 219 2.58 -18.44 -5.09
N LEU A 220 1.99 -17.50 -5.81
CA LEU A 220 0.62 -17.08 -5.63
C LEU A 220 -0.17 -17.39 -6.89
N LEU A 221 -1.11 -18.32 -6.78
CA LEU A 221 -2.07 -18.60 -7.84
C LEU A 221 -3.27 -17.69 -7.64
N ARG A 222 -3.62 -16.90 -8.67
CA ARG A 222 -4.77 -15.98 -8.68
C ARG A 222 -5.77 -16.41 -9.74
N ALA A 223 -7.05 -16.22 -9.45
CA ALA A 223 -8.14 -16.44 -10.39
C ALA A 223 -9.10 -15.24 -10.37
N ASP A 224 -9.47 -14.78 -11.57
CA ASP A 224 -10.45 -13.75 -11.79
C ASP A 224 -11.67 -14.39 -12.47
N ALA A 225 -12.86 -14.15 -11.95
CA ALA A 225 -14.12 -14.71 -12.48
C ALA A 225 -15.28 -13.70 -12.36
N ARG A 226 -16.41 -14.04 -12.96
CA ARG A 226 -17.64 -13.24 -12.82
C ARG A 226 -18.25 -13.35 -11.43
N GLU A 227 -18.07 -14.51 -10.79
CA GLU A 227 -18.57 -14.81 -9.46
C GLU A 227 -17.45 -15.29 -8.54
N GLN A 228 -17.47 -14.87 -7.28
CA GLN A 228 -16.46 -15.24 -6.29
C GLN A 228 -16.39 -16.76 -6.08
N ALA A 229 -17.56 -17.42 -6.09
CA ALA A 229 -17.65 -18.88 -5.95
C ALA A 229 -16.90 -19.61 -7.08
N THR A 230 -17.03 -19.14 -8.31
CA THR A 230 -16.33 -19.72 -9.48
C THR A 230 -14.82 -19.58 -9.35
N ALA A 231 -14.31 -18.40 -8.93
CA ALA A 231 -12.89 -18.19 -8.73
C ALA A 231 -12.33 -19.12 -7.63
N GLN A 232 -13.02 -19.22 -6.50
CA GLN A 232 -12.61 -20.10 -5.41
C GLN A 232 -12.72 -21.58 -5.75
N ALA A 233 -13.79 -22.01 -6.45
CA ALA A 233 -13.96 -23.39 -6.86
C ALA A 233 -12.86 -23.83 -7.82
N PHE A 234 -12.47 -22.98 -8.79
CA PHE A 234 -11.36 -23.24 -9.68
C PHE A 234 -10.03 -23.46 -8.96
N LEU A 235 -9.70 -22.58 -8.01
CA LEU A 235 -8.47 -22.69 -7.21
C LEU A 235 -8.52 -23.92 -6.30
N SER A 236 -9.67 -24.22 -5.70
CA SER A 236 -9.87 -25.38 -4.84
C SER A 236 -9.75 -26.70 -5.61
N ALA A 237 -10.31 -26.77 -6.82
CA ALA A 237 -10.16 -27.93 -7.70
C ALA A 237 -8.69 -28.13 -8.11
N ALA A 238 -7.99 -27.06 -8.46
CA ALA A 238 -6.55 -27.11 -8.75
C ALA A 238 -5.75 -27.63 -7.55
N ARG A 239 -6.05 -27.13 -6.34
CA ARG A 239 -5.44 -27.58 -5.10
C ARG A 239 -5.66 -29.09 -4.88
N SER A 240 -6.90 -29.55 -4.92
CA SER A 240 -7.25 -30.95 -4.68
C SER A 240 -6.58 -31.90 -5.69
N THR A 241 -6.58 -31.52 -6.97
CA THR A 241 -5.92 -32.31 -8.03
C THR A 241 -4.41 -32.43 -7.81
N VAL A 242 -3.75 -31.33 -7.42
CA VAL A 242 -2.31 -31.36 -7.14
C VAL A 242 -2.03 -32.13 -5.85
N GLN A 243 -2.85 -31.99 -4.84
CA GLN A 243 -2.71 -32.76 -3.58
C GLN A 243 -2.87 -34.27 -3.80
N ALA A 244 -3.84 -34.69 -4.65
CA ALA A 244 -4.00 -36.10 -5.02
C ALA A 244 -2.76 -36.61 -5.76
N TRP A 245 -2.26 -35.85 -6.74
CA TRP A 245 -1.02 -36.22 -7.46
C TRP A 245 0.20 -36.31 -6.53
N LEU A 246 0.32 -35.41 -5.53
CA LEU A 246 1.39 -35.47 -4.53
C LEU A 246 1.27 -36.69 -3.60
N ALA A 247 0.05 -37.20 -3.38
CA ALA A 247 -0.20 -38.38 -2.55
C ALA A 247 0.11 -39.70 -3.31
N ASP A 248 0.12 -39.66 -4.65
CA ASP A 248 0.47 -40.82 -5.49
C ASP A 248 1.99 -41.02 -5.48
N GLU A 249 2.44 -42.24 -5.76
CA GLU A 249 3.88 -42.64 -5.78
C GLU A 249 4.73 -41.78 -6.72
N GLU A 250 4.15 -41.25 -7.80
CA GLU A 250 4.84 -40.37 -8.77
C GLU A 250 5.24 -39.01 -8.16
N GLY A 251 4.48 -38.52 -7.16
CA GLY A 251 4.79 -37.27 -6.43
C GLY A 251 5.88 -37.45 -5.38
N GLY A 252 5.91 -38.64 -4.77
CA GLY A 252 6.78 -39.07 -3.68
C GLY A 252 6.42 -38.43 -2.31
N PRO A 253 6.48 -39.22 -1.23
CA PRO A 253 6.14 -38.73 0.12
C PRO A 253 7.04 -37.58 0.61
N GLU A 254 8.29 -37.51 0.14
CA GLU A 254 9.23 -36.44 0.48
C GLU A 254 8.82 -35.09 -0.13
N ALA A 255 8.21 -35.08 -1.32
CA ALA A 255 7.73 -33.85 -1.96
C ALA A 255 6.48 -33.27 -1.25
N LEU A 256 5.66 -34.11 -0.64
CA LEU A 256 4.47 -33.75 0.14
C LEU A 256 4.83 -33.01 1.45
N ALA A 257 5.90 -33.45 2.12
CA ALA A 257 6.32 -32.89 3.40
C ALA A 257 6.86 -31.46 3.26
N GLU A 258 7.26 -31.06 2.03
CA GLU A 258 7.94 -29.79 1.79
C GLU A 258 7.12 -28.75 1.01
N VAL A 259 5.94 -29.10 0.47
CA VAL A 259 5.10 -28.15 -0.27
C VAL A 259 3.72 -28.01 0.36
N THR A 260 3.44 -26.80 0.81
CA THR A 260 2.14 -26.47 1.38
C THR A 260 1.29 -25.72 0.37
N LEU A 261 0.10 -26.26 0.06
CA LEU A 261 -0.94 -25.58 -0.72
C LEU A 261 -2.00 -25.06 0.25
N TYR A 262 -2.04 -23.76 0.47
CA TYR A 262 -3.02 -23.13 1.36
C TYR A 262 -4.42 -23.13 0.74
N PRO A 263 -5.47 -22.95 1.54
CA PRO A 263 -6.84 -22.83 1.02
C PRO A 263 -6.99 -21.63 0.07
N ALA A 264 -7.89 -21.77 -0.91
CA ALA A 264 -8.30 -20.65 -1.76
C ALA A 264 -9.11 -19.63 -0.95
N VAL A 265 -8.70 -18.37 -1.00
CA VAL A 265 -9.35 -17.27 -0.27
C VAL A 265 -9.65 -16.09 -1.21
N PRO A 266 -10.68 -15.27 -0.93
CA PRO A 266 -10.85 -14.01 -1.62
C PRO A 266 -9.62 -13.12 -1.45
N MET A 267 -9.25 -12.36 -2.47
CA MET A 267 -8.23 -11.32 -2.31
C MET A 267 -8.73 -10.22 -1.36
N SER A 268 -7.84 -9.47 -0.70
CA SER A 268 -8.23 -8.32 0.14
C SER A 268 -9.07 -7.30 -0.63
N LEU A 269 -8.73 -7.06 -1.89
CA LEU A 269 -9.57 -6.36 -2.85
C LEU A 269 -10.20 -7.41 -3.77
N HIS A 270 -11.23 -8.11 -3.24
CA HIS A 270 -11.81 -9.29 -3.89
C HIS A 270 -12.66 -8.97 -5.12
N LYS A 271 -13.12 -7.72 -5.28
CA LYS A 271 -13.88 -7.27 -6.45
C LYS A 271 -13.30 -6.00 -7.03
N VAL A 272 -13.05 -5.96 -8.33
CA VAL A 272 -12.60 -4.78 -9.07
C VAL A 272 -13.31 -4.71 -10.41
N ALA A 273 -14.04 -3.61 -10.67
CA ALA A 273 -14.78 -3.39 -11.91
C ALA A 273 -15.69 -4.59 -12.29
N ASP A 274 -16.44 -5.06 -11.30
CA ASP A 274 -17.36 -6.22 -11.40
C ASP A 274 -16.68 -7.56 -11.71
N VAL A 275 -15.36 -7.66 -11.54
CA VAL A 275 -14.60 -8.91 -11.60
C VAL A 275 -14.26 -9.36 -10.19
N GLU A 276 -14.69 -10.57 -9.85
CA GLU A 276 -14.38 -11.19 -8.57
C GLU A 276 -13.04 -11.91 -8.62
N ARG A 277 -12.28 -11.86 -7.51
CA ARG A 277 -10.88 -12.26 -7.46
C ARG A 277 -10.61 -13.13 -6.24
N ALA A 278 -9.97 -14.27 -6.47
CA ALA A 278 -9.50 -15.17 -5.41
C ALA A 278 -8.00 -15.48 -5.58
N GLN A 279 -7.38 -15.97 -4.53
CA GLN A 279 -5.99 -16.36 -4.54
C GLN A 279 -5.74 -17.58 -3.67
N MET A 280 -4.65 -18.28 -3.97
CA MET A 280 -4.16 -19.41 -3.21
C MET A 280 -2.64 -19.29 -3.11
N LEU A 281 -2.10 -19.36 -1.89
CA LEU A 281 -0.66 -19.37 -1.65
C LEU A 281 -0.13 -20.82 -1.73
N ILE A 282 1.04 -20.97 -2.32
CA ILE A 282 1.83 -22.20 -2.39
C ILE A 282 3.20 -21.87 -1.82
N GLU A 283 3.67 -22.66 -0.87
CA GLU A 283 4.93 -22.41 -0.19
C GLU A 283 5.75 -23.67 -0.01
N SER A 284 7.07 -23.54 -0.10
CA SER A 284 8.02 -24.63 0.13
C SER A 284 9.36 -24.08 0.63
N PRO A 285 10.05 -24.75 1.56
CA PRO A 285 11.45 -24.45 1.87
C PRO A 285 12.38 -24.78 0.69
N SER A 286 11.95 -25.64 -0.24
CA SER A 286 12.71 -26.09 -1.40
C SER A 286 12.22 -25.46 -2.70
N ARG A 287 13.04 -24.61 -3.33
CA ARG A 287 12.75 -24.04 -4.65
C ARG A 287 12.52 -25.13 -5.71
N LYS A 288 13.28 -26.21 -5.66
CA LYS A 288 13.15 -27.35 -6.58
C LYS A 288 11.76 -28.00 -6.48
N HIS A 289 11.28 -28.23 -5.25
CA HIS A 289 9.98 -28.84 -5.03
C HIS A 289 8.84 -27.89 -5.41
N LEU A 290 8.94 -26.61 -5.08
CA LEU A 290 7.99 -25.62 -5.55
C LEU A 290 7.86 -25.62 -7.08
N HIS A 291 8.98 -25.56 -7.81
CA HIS A 291 8.97 -25.56 -9.29
C HIS A 291 8.36 -26.85 -9.88
N ARG A 292 8.62 -28.02 -9.27
CA ARG A 292 8.02 -29.29 -9.70
C ARG A 292 6.48 -29.25 -9.56
N VAL A 293 6.00 -28.74 -8.42
CA VAL A 293 4.55 -28.57 -8.20
C VAL A 293 3.95 -27.55 -9.16
N LEU A 294 4.63 -26.42 -9.40
CA LEU A 294 4.15 -25.41 -10.35
C LEU A 294 4.07 -25.92 -11.79
N ALA A 295 5.01 -26.75 -12.22
CA ALA A 295 4.97 -27.39 -13.55
C ALA A 295 3.73 -28.30 -13.68
N ARG A 296 3.43 -29.13 -12.67
CA ARG A 296 2.23 -29.96 -12.64
C ARG A 296 0.96 -29.11 -12.58
N LEU A 297 0.95 -28.10 -11.71
CA LEU A 297 -0.16 -27.18 -11.55
C LEU A 297 -0.52 -26.50 -12.88
N HIS A 298 0.44 -26.08 -13.66
CA HIS A 298 0.21 -25.45 -14.96
C HIS A 298 -0.62 -26.33 -15.89
N THR A 299 -0.29 -27.62 -16.00
CA THR A 299 -1.07 -28.60 -16.79
C THR A 299 -2.49 -28.75 -16.25
N VAL A 300 -2.62 -28.88 -14.92
CA VAL A 300 -3.93 -28.98 -14.23
C VAL A 300 -4.81 -27.77 -14.51
N LEU A 301 -4.26 -26.56 -14.42
CA LEU A 301 -5.00 -25.32 -14.66
C LEU A 301 -5.56 -25.22 -16.09
N HIS A 302 -4.79 -25.65 -17.08
CA HIS A 302 -5.25 -25.69 -18.47
C HIS A 302 -6.39 -26.69 -18.66
N THR A 303 -6.32 -27.86 -18.04
CA THR A 303 -7.39 -28.87 -18.08
C THR A 303 -8.66 -28.36 -17.40
N LEU A 304 -8.54 -27.81 -16.19
CA LEU A 304 -9.68 -27.30 -15.41
C LEU A 304 -10.37 -26.11 -16.08
N ARG A 305 -9.62 -25.25 -16.80
CA ARG A 305 -10.23 -24.12 -17.52
C ARG A 305 -11.26 -24.54 -18.54
N GLY A 306 -11.09 -25.71 -19.16
CA GLY A 306 -12.04 -26.26 -20.14
C GLY A 306 -13.27 -26.93 -19.53
N ALA A 307 -13.30 -27.13 -18.22
CA ALA A 307 -14.39 -27.84 -17.54
C ALA A 307 -15.64 -26.95 -17.40
N PRO A 308 -16.86 -27.52 -17.63
CA PRO A 308 -18.13 -26.78 -17.59
C PRO A 308 -18.39 -26.08 -16.27
N GLU A 309 -17.97 -26.65 -15.13
CA GLU A 309 -18.13 -26.13 -13.78
C GLU A 309 -17.35 -24.82 -13.54
N HIS A 310 -16.36 -24.51 -14.38
CA HIS A 310 -15.58 -23.28 -14.31
C HIS A 310 -16.01 -22.25 -15.39
N LYS A 311 -17.18 -22.42 -15.96
CA LYS A 311 -17.78 -21.42 -16.85
C LYS A 311 -17.97 -20.10 -16.12
N GLY A 312 -17.33 -19.03 -16.63
CA GLY A 312 -17.31 -17.72 -15.96
C GLY A 312 -15.94 -17.34 -15.40
N LEU A 313 -14.98 -18.27 -15.41
CA LEU A 313 -13.58 -17.95 -15.18
C LEU A 313 -13.08 -17.04 -16.32
N ILE A 314 -12.55 -15.86 -15.96
CA ILE A 314 -12.03 -14.88 -16.92
C ILE A 314 -10.57 -15.18 -17.21
N ARG A 315 -9.76 -15.29 -16.16
CA ARG A 315 -8.33 -15.59 -16.28
C ARG A 315 -7.79 -16.15 -14.98
N TRP A 316 -6.62 -16.76 -15.09
CA TRP A 316 -5.77 -17.11 -13.96
C TRP A 316 -4.33 -16.73 -14.26
N LEU A 317 -3.53 -16.59 -13.20
CA LEU A 317 -2.09 -16.35 -13.32
C LEU A 317 -1.36 -16.98 -12.11
N VAL A 318 -0.12 -17.40 -12.36
CA VAL A 318 0.82 -17.83 -11.32
C VAL A 318 1.90 -16.75 -11.19
N ASP A 319 2.07 -16.24 -9.99
CA ASP A 319 3.06 -15.21 -9.63
C ASP A 319 4.09 -15.89 -8.71
N VAL A 320 5.30 -16.11 -9.22
CA VAL A 320 6.39 -16.75 -8.48
C VAL A 320 7.22 -15.69 -7.78
N ASP A 321 7.58 -15.91 -6.52
CA ASP A 321 8.24 -14.94 -5.65
C ASP A 321 7.45 -13.60 -5.60
N PRO A 322 6.14 -13.62 -5.24
CA PRO A 322 5.26 -12.47 -5.36
C PRO A 322 5.77 -11.29 -4.53
N GLN A 323 5.71 -10.10 -5.10
CA GLN A 323 6.12 -8.86 -4.42
C GLN A 323 5.14 -8.44 -3.31
N ALA A 324 3.89 -8.89 -3.42
CA ALA A 324 2.85 -8.67 -2.41
C ALA A 324 1.93 -9.89 -2.36
N THR A 325 1.81 -10.48 -1.19
CA THR A 325 0.95 -11.66 -1.01
C THR A 325 -0.53 -11.29 -0.84
N GLY A 326 -0.83 -10.03 -0.55
CA GLY A 326 -2.21 -9.53 -0.43
C GLY A 326 -3.03 -10.32 0.60
N LEU A 327 -2.38 -10.98 1.54
CA LEU A 327 -3.05 -11.64 2.67
C LEU A 327 -3.88 -10.59 3.38
N VAL A 328 -5.11 -10.93 3.66
CA VAL A 328 -6.15 -10.07 4.22
C VAL A 328 -5.56 -9.17 5.30
N SER A 329 -5.46 -7.87 5.01
CA SER A 329 -5.33 -6.91 6.09
C SER A 329 -6.54 -7.10 6.99
N PRO A 330 -6.40 -7.46 8.27
CA PRO A 330 -7.55 -7.49 9.16
C PRO A 330 -8.21 -6.12 9.00
N ARG A 331 -9.49 -6.10 8.65
CA ARG A 331 -10.29 -4.86 8.70
C ARG A 331 -9.93 -4.23 10.02
N ILE A 332 -9.25 -3.10 10.01
CA ILE A 332 -9.13 -2.25 11.17
C ILE A 332 -10.57 -1.84 11.45
N LEU A 333 -11.24 -2.63 12.30
CA LEU A 333 -12.48 -2.20 12.91
C LEU A 333 -12.10 -0.91 13.64
N PRO A 334 -12.82 0.19 13.44
CA PRO A 334 -12.64 1.37 14.23
C PRO A 334 -13.12 1.02 15.65
N GLY A 335 -12.24 0.36 16.43
CA GLY A 335 -12.36 0.40 17.87
C GLY A 335 -12.37 1.87 18.23
N ARG A 336 -13.29 2.29 19.09
CA ARG A 336 -13.29 3.60 19.73
C ARG A 336 -11.92 3.76 20.40
N MET A 337 -10.91 4.18 19.65
CA MET A 337 -9.71 4.76 20.22
C MET A 337 -10.15 6.12 20.78
N ALA A 338 -10.43 6.12 22.08
CA ALA A 338 -10.45 7.34 22.84
C ALA A 338 -9.16 8.09 22.48
N TYR A 339 -9.31 9.27 21.91
CA TYR A 339 -8.23 10.24 21.72
C TYR A 339 -7.73 10.66 23.11
N ARG A 340 -6.95 9.79 23.78
CA ARG A 340 -6.04 10.25 24.79
C ARG A 340 -4.98 11.05 24.04
N GLN A 341 -4.72 12.25 24.53
CA GLN A 341 -3.61 13.09 24.10
C GLN A 341 -2.31 12.30 24.21
N VAL A 342 -1.97 11.56 23.14
CA VAL A 342 -0.68 10.91 23.02
C VAL A 342 0.27 11.99 22.52
N ARG A 343 1.29 12.30 23.30
CA ARG A 343 2.40 13.16 22.87
C ARG A 343 2.95 12.58 21.56
N LEU A 344 2.77 13.29 20.46
CA LEU A 344 3.42 13.02 19.19
C LEU A 344 4.93 13.15 19.41
N ALA A 345 5.64 12.03 19.44
CA ALA A 345 7.09 12.03 19.40
C ALA A 345 7.52 12.22 17.94
N LEU A 346 7.99 13.41 17.62
CA LEU A 346 8.70 13.67 16.38
C LEU A 346 10.10 13.11 16.52
N CYS A 347 10.45 12.12 15.71
CA CYS A 347 11.79 11.56 15.67
C CYS A 347 12.61 12.39 14.69
N LYS A 348 13.56 13.18 15.20
CA LYS A 348 14.53 13.90 14.37
C LYS A 348 15.55 12.91 13.84
N LEU A 349 15.73 12.88 12.53
CA LEU A 349 16.79 12.14 11.87
C LEU A 349 17.85 13.14 11.40
N PRO A 350 19.12 13.05 11.87
CA PRO A 350 20.18 13.82 11.28
C PRO A 350 20.40 13.33 9.84
N VAL A 351 20.38 14.23 8.90
CA VAL A 351 20.76 13.93 7.51
C VAL A 351 22.21 14.33 7.37
N GLU A 352 23.12 13.34 7.44
CA GLU A 352 24.51 13.58 7.08
C GLU A 352 24.61 13.81 5.57
N SER A 353 25.30 14.89 5.19
CA SER A 353 25.66 15.15 3.81
C SER A 353 26.60 14.03 3.32
N VAL A 354 26.10 13.14 2.47
CA VAL A 354 26.95 12.19 1.75
C VAL A 354 27.81 13.01 0.79
N SER A 355 29.05 13.23 1.17
CA SER A 355 30.07 13.77 0.25
C SER A 355 30.25 12.79 -0.90
N PRO A 356 30.22 13.21 -2.18
CA PRO A 356 30.47 12.29 -3.28
C PRO A 356 31.91 11.77 -3.15
N ALA A 357 32.07 10.47 -3.02
CA ALA A 357 33.39 9.83 -3.12
C ALA A 357 33.97 10.17 -4.50
N ARG A 358 35.23 10.67 -4.47
CA ARG A 358 36.04 10.93 -5.65
C ARG A 358 36.37 9.66 -6.42
#